data_b4a3e992ddbb557bcea583cbf9436250
#
_entry.id   b4a3e992ddbb557bcea583cbf9436250
#
_cell.length_a   1.000
_cell.length_b   1.000
_cell.length_c   1.000
_cell.angle_alpha   90.00
_cell.angle_beta   90.00
_cell.angle_gamma   90.00
#
_symmetry.space_group_name_H-M   'P 1'
#
loop_
_entity.id
_entity.type
_entity.pdbx_description
1 polymer ?
#
loop_
_entity_poly.entity_id
_entity_poly.type
_entity_poly.pdbx_seq_one_letter_code
_entity_poly.pdbx_strand_id
1 'polypeptide(L)'
;MPEAIETRKLDHLVIAAKESVQRPALSTFNSVRFEPYALPDLNMDDISCSCDFLSHRLSLPLIISSMSGGIAQADRMNIHLAEAAEAKGVALSLGSMRIALEDHGQAKSFQLRRYAPNVPIIANLGAAQLRSKGGVDDALRCIELAEADALYIHLNPIQEAVQQGGDRDWRGIVDALAQLNAVSPSPILVKEVGHGIGPSTAKAIAELGIQWLDVAGSGGTSWAQIEHERINENESIFADWGIDTVTAITKISDLGLPLSLIASGGIRNGLQVAKCLRIGASLAGIAKPLLTPALSSTDDVIDTLNKFEEELRTTMFCTNSACLDDLARAPLL
;
A
#
# COMPACT_ATOMS: atom_id res chain seq x y z
N MET A 1 21.52 15.89 18.55
CA MET A 1 21.29 16.34 17.17
C MET A 1 20.17 15.50 16.60
N PRO A 2 19.25 16.02 15.77
CA PRO A 2 18.30 15.15 15.11
C PRO A 2 19.04 14.11 14.27
N GLU A 3 18.59 12.87 14.35
CA GLU A 3 19.15 11.76 13.58
C GLU A 3 19.00 12.04 12.07
N ALA A 4 20.01 11.71 11.27
CA ALA A 4 19.93 11.87 9.82
C ALA A 4 18.82 10.98 9.25
N ILE A 5 18.00 11.51 8.34
CA ILE A 5 16.88 10.76 7.72
C ILE A 5 17.38 9.47 7.06
N GLU A 6 18.56 9.47 6.46
CA GLU A 6 19.16 8.30 5.83
C GLU A 6 19.40 7.15 6.82
N THR A 7 19.99 7.45 8.01
CA THR A 7 20.21 6.45 9.05
C THR A 7 18.90 5.82 9.48
N ARG A 8 17.87 6.65 9.75
CA ARG A 8 16.54 6.19 10.11
C ARG A 8 15.92 5.28 9.05
N LYS A 9 16.03 5.64 7.76
CA LYS A 9 15.48 4.83 6.66
C LYS A 9 16.20 3.49 6.52
N LEU A 10 17.51 3.44 6.78
CA LEU A 10 18.27 2.19 6.80
C LEU A 10 17.80 1.28 7.94
N ASP A 11 17.65 1.82 9.15
CA ASP A 11 17.11 1.08 10.30
C ASP A 11 15.71 0.54 9.99
N HIS A 12 14.82 1.37 9.43
CA HIS A 12 13.49 0.95 9.03
C HIS A 12 13.52 -0.24 8.06
N LEU A 13 14.39 -0.21 7.05
CA LEU A 13 14.52 -1.31 6.08
C LEU A 13 14.99 -2.60 6.75
N VAL A 14 16.03 -2.51 7.58
CA VAL A 14 16.61 -3.66 8.29
C VAL A 14 15.62 -4.26 9.30
N ILE A 15 14.94 -3.41 10.07
CA ILE A 15 13.98 -3.88 11.09
C ILE A 15 12.71 -4.42 10.44
N ALA A 16 12.18 -3.78 9.38
CA ALA A 16 11.00 -4.26 8.66
C ALA A 16 11.21 -5.66 8.03
N ALA A 17 12.45 -6.05 7.76
CA ALA A 17 12.77 -7.40 7.30
C ALA A 17 12.59 -8.47 8.39
N LYS A 18 12.65 -8.11 9.69
CA LYS A 18 12.51 -9.05 10.81
C LYS A 18 11.09 -9.57 10.99
N GLU A 19 10.96 -10.77 11.55
CA GLU A 19 9.67 -11.34 11.93
C GLU A 19 9.12 -10.72 13.24
N SER A 20 9.96 -10.17 14.11
CA SER A 20 9.57 -9.54 15.38
C SER A 20 8.59 -8.39 15.23
N VAL A 21 8.61 -7.70 14.09
CA VAL A 21 7.71 -6.57 13.78
C VAL A 21 6.45 -6.99 13.01
N GLN A 22 6.30 -8.28 12.68
CA GLN A 22 5.12 -8.81 12.01
C GLN A 22 4.04 -9.19 13.02
N ARG A 23 2.78 -8.97 12.70
CA ARG A 23 1.62 -9.24 13.55
C ARG A 23 0.57 -10.14 12.87
N PRO A 24 0.95 -11.35 12.39
CA PRO A 24 0.02 -12.22 11.66
C PRO A 24 -1.17 -12.67 12.51
N ALA A 25 -1.03 -12.70 13.83
CA ALA A 25 -2.10 -13.07 14.76
C ALA A 25 -3.28 -12.09 14.75
N LEU A 26 -3.04 -10.81 14.34
CA LEU A 26 -4.10 -9.80 14.19
C LEU A 26 -4.88 -9.95 12.88
N SER A 27 -4.42 -10.80 11.97
CA SER A 27 -5.06 -10.99 10.67
C SER A 27 -6.32 -11.84 10.79
N THR A 28 -7.45 -11.35 10.29
CA THR A 28 -8.75 -12.02 10.30
C THR A 28 -9.11 -12.67 8.95
N PHE A 29 -8.16 -12.84 8.03
CA PHE A 29 -8.43 -13.47 6.71
C PHE A 29 -9.12 -14.83 6.80
N ASN A 30 -8.95 -15.56 7.89
CA ASN A 30 -9.62 -16.86 8.09
C ASN A 30 -11.13 -16.75 8.34
N SER A 31 -11.65 -15.57 8.68
CA SER A 31 -13.10 -15.33 8.82
C SER A 31 -13.79 -15.19 7.46
N VAL A 32 -13.06 -14.89 6.40
CA VAL A 32 -13.60 -14.86 5.03
C VAL A 32 -13.37 -16.22 4.37
N ARG A 33 -14.45 -16.96 4.13
CA ARG A 33 -14.39 -18.31 3.56
C ARG A 33 -15.32 -18.40 2.36
N PHE A 34 -14.74 -18.67 1.18
CA PHE A 34 -15.53 -18.94 -0.01
C PHE A 34 -16.28 -20.27 0.11
N GLU A 35 -17.49 -20.33 -0.41
CA GLU A 35 -18.14 -21.60 -0.72
C GLU A 35 -17.46 -22.20 -1.95
N PRO A 36 -16.86 -23.40 -1.87
CA PRO A 36 -16.22 -24.01 -3.02
C PRO A 36 -17.25 -24.50 -4.03
N TYR A 37 -17.04 -24.13 -5.29
CA TYR A 37 -17.87 -24.64 -6.38
C TYR A 37 -17.22 -25.86 -7.03
N ALA A 38 -17.79 -27.04 -6.81
CA ALA A 38 -17.19 -28.32 -7.20
C ALA A 38 -17.39 -28.69 -8.68
N LEU A 39 -18.18 -27.91 -9.44
CA LEU A 39 -18.48 -28.15 -10.86
C LEU A 39 -18.20 -26.89 -11.70
N PRO A 40 -16.95 -26.35 -11.70
CA PRO A 40 -16.68 -25.14 -12.49
C PRO A 40 -16.88 -25.41 -13.97
N ASP A 41 -17.58 -24.48 -14.64
CA ASP A 41 -17.79 -24.49 -16.10
C ASP A 41 -16.87 -23.45 -16.74
N LEU A 42 -15.60 -23.52 -16.45
CA LEU A 42 -14.54 -22.57 -16.87
C LEU A 42 -13.30 -23.32 -17.31
N ASN A 43 -12.59 -22.75 -18.30
CA ASN A 43 -11.17 -23.06 -18.49
C ASN A 43 -10.33 -22.08 -17.66
N MET A 44 -9.44 -22.60 -16.81
CA MET A 44 -8.60 -21.79 -15.93
C MET A 44 -7.74 -20.78 -16.68
N ASP A 45 -7.29 -21.11 -17.90
CA ASP A 45 -6.46 -20.24 -18.75
C ASP A 45 -7.24 -19.01 -19.28
N ASP A 46 -8.57 -19.11 -19.38
CA ASP A 46 -9.44 -18.04 -19.89
C ASP A 46 -9.89 -17.06 -18.78
N ILE A 47 -9.57 -17.33 -17.50
CA ILE A 47 -9.92 -16.46 -16.39
C ILE A 47 -9.19 -15.12 -16.50
N SER A 48 -9.93 -14.01 -16.41
CA SER A 48 -9.37 -12.65 -16.45
C SER A 48 -9.22 -12.06 -15.05
N CYS A 49 -7.97 -11.78 -14.65
CA CYS A 49 -7.65 -11.05 -13.41
C CYS A 49 -7.44 -9.55 -13.65
N SER A 50 -7.68 -9.05 -14.86
CA SER A 50 -7.40 -7.66 -15.21
C SER A 50 -8.44 -6.69 -14.66
N CYS A 51 -8.00 -5.47 -14.31
CA CYS A 51 -8.87 -4.40 -13.82
C CYS A 51 -8.37 -3.02 -14.28
N ASP A 52 -9.22 -2.00 -14.13
CA ASP A 52 -8.84 -0.63 -14.44
C ASP A 52 -8.43 0.11 -13.16
N PHE A 53 -7.34 0.89 -13.23
CA PHE A 53 -6.85 1.71 -12.14
C PHE A 53 -6.11 2.94 -12.67
N LEU A 54 -6.48 4.14 -12.22
CA LEU A 54 -5.84 5.41 -12.63
C LEU A 54 -5.67 5.55 -14.15
N SER A 55 -6.71 5.27 -14.92
CA SER A 55 -6.70 5.30 -16.40
C SER A 55 -5.79 4.27 -17.08
N HIS A 56 -5.25 3.32 -16.33
CA HIS A 56 -4.45 2.20 -16.85
C HIS A 56 -5.21 0.89 -16.72
N ARG A 57 -4.93 -0.04 -17.65
CA ARG A 57 -5.39 -1.43 -17.54
C ARG A 57 -4.30 -2.25 -16.87
N LEU A 58 -4.58 -2.74 -15.66
CA LEU A 58 -3.70 -3.67 -14.97
C LEU A 58 -3.98 -5.12 -15.37
N SER A 59 -2.95 -5.95 -15.42
CA SER A 59 -3.09 -7.40 -15.64
C SER A 59 -3.59 -8.12 -14.39
N LEU A 60 -3.26 -7.60 -13.21
CA LEU A 60 -3.66 -8.13 -11.91
C LEU A 60 -4.16 -6.98 -11.01
N PRO A 61 -5.12 -7.24 -10.10
CA PRO A 61 -5.62 -6.24 -9.16
C PRO A 61 -4.63 -5.98 -8.02
N LEU A 62 -3.36 -5.71 -8.37
CA LEU A 62 -2.26 -5.60 -7.42
C LEU A 62 -1.54 -4.27 -7.51
N ILE A 63 -1.12 -3.80 -6.34
CA ILE A 63 -0.19 -2.68 -6.17
C ILE A 63 1.02 -3.19 -5.40
N ILE A 64 2.22 -2.98 -5.92
CA ILE A 64 3.44 -3.06 -5.13
C ILE A 64 3.43 -1.88 -4.17
N SER A 65 3.12 -2.15 -2.89
CA SER A 65 2.94 -1.11 -1.88
C SER A 65 4.24 -0.42 -1.53
N SER A 66 4.10 0.84 -1.07
CA SER A 66 5.21 1.68 -0.62
C SER A 66 6.09 0.99 0.42
N MET A 67 7.38 0.97 0.19
CA MET A 67 8.36 0.45 1.15
C MET A 67 9.36 1.54 1.52
N SER A 68 10.55 1.56 0.96
CA SER A 68 11.60 2.52 1.27
C SER A 68 12.15 3.17 0.00
N GLY A 69 12.80 4.32 0.13
CA GLY A 69 13.48 5.01 -0.98
C GLY A 69 14.37 6.13 -0.47
N GLY A 70 15.30 6.63 -1.32
CA GLY A 70 16.22 7.70 -0.98
C GLY A 70 17.39 7.25 -0.10
N ILE A 71 17.78 6.00 -0.16
CA ILE A 71 19.02 5.45 0.37
C ILE A 71 19.59 4.46 -0.64
N ALA A 72 20.90 4.37 -0.74
CA ALA A 72 21.58 3.54 -1.76
C ALA A 72 21.14 2.08 -1.77
N GLN A 73 20.84 1.49 -0.61
CA GLN A 73 20.35 0.12 -0.49
C GLN A 73 18.95 -0.07 -1.07
N ALA A 74 18.11 0.99 -1.03
CA ALA A 74 16.77 0.94 -1.58
C ALA A 74 16.75 1.20 -3.10
N ASP A 75 17.75 1.86 -3.68
CA ASP A 75 17.76 2.23 -5.10
C ASP A 75 17.65 1.00 -6.00
N ARG A 76 18.50 0.01 -5.76
CA ARG A 76 18.49 -1.24 -6.54
C ARG A 76 17.21 -2.04 -6.32
N MET A 77 16.74 -2.11 -5.07
CA MET A 77 15.46 -2.73 -4.71
C MET A 77 14.32 -2.10 -5.49
N ASN A 78 14.26 -0.76 -5.54
CA ASN A 78 13.20 -0.03 -6.24
C ASN A 78 13.25 -0.23 -7.75
N ILE A 79 14.44 -0.39 -8.35
CA ILE A 79 14.58 -0.73 -9.77
C ILE A 79 13.98 -2.11 -10.04
N HIS A 80 14.32 -3.13 -9.23
CA HIS A 80 13.79 -4.48 -9.38
C HIS A 80 12.25 -4.50 -9.24
N LEU A 81 11.70 -3.72 -8.30
CA LEU A 81 10.25 -3.58 -8.13
C LEU A 81 9.60 -2.91 -9.34
N ALA A 82 10.22 -1.87 -9.90
CA ALA A 82 9.69 -1.15 -11.07
C ALA A 82 9.70 -2.03 -12.33
N GLU A 83 10.81 -2.71 -12.61
CA GLU A 83 10.92 -3.64 -13.74
C GLU A 83 9.91 -4.79 -13.62
N ALA A 84 9.74 -5.34 -12.43
CA ALA A 84 8.76 -6.40 -12.18
C ALA A 84 7.32 -5.88 -12.29
N ALA A 85 7.03 -4.66 -11.83
CA ALA A 85 5.73 -4.03 -11.99
C ALA A 85 5.36 -3.88 -13.46
N GLU A 86 6.29 -3.40 -14.29
CA GLU A 86 6.13 -3.29 -15.73
C GLU A 86 5.90 -4.65 -16.39
N ALA A 87 6.74 -5.64 -16.08
CA ALA A 87 6.65 -6.98 -16.65
C ALA A 87 5.33 -7.70 -16.32
N LYS A 88 4.78 -7.44 -15.13
CA LYS A 88 3.54 -8.07 -14.64
C LYS A 88 2.29 -7.21 -14.85
N GLY A 89 2.42 -5.97 -15.34
CA GLY A 89 1.30 -5.06 -15.54
C GLY A 89 0.57 -4.73 -14.23
N VAL A 90 1.30 -4.47 -13.14
CA VAL A 90 0.75 -4.09 -11.83
C VAL A 90 1.20 -2.68 -11.44
N ALA A 91 0.45 -2.01 -10.56
CA ALA A 91 0.81 -0.67 -10.12
C ALA A 91 2.01 -0.67 -9.15
N LEU A 92 2.81 0.41 -9.18
CA LEU A 92 3.95 0.64 -8.29
C LEU A 92 3.70 1.85 -7.40
N SER A 93 3.85 1.71 -6.10
CA SER A 93 3.86 2.83 -5.16
C SER A 93 5.23 3.04 -4.55
N LEU A 94 5.70 4.29 -4.58
CA LEU A 94 7.02 4.68 -4.08
C LEU A 94 7.03 4.79 -2.56
N GLY A 95 8.20 4.65 -1.97
CA GLY A 95 8.43 5.01 -0.56
C GLY A 95 8.28 6.52 -0.33
N SER A 96 8.18 6.94 0.94
CA SER A 96 8.05 8.37 1.28
C SER A 96 9.16 9.21 0.65
N MET A 97 8.76 10.24 -0.10
CA MET A 97 9.63 11.14 -0.87
C MET A 97 10.15 12.34 -0.07
N ARG A 98 9.85 12.43 1.24
CA ARG A 98 10.34 13.54 2.09
C ARG A 98 11.83 13.84 1.89
N ILE A 99 12.66 12.79 1.81
CA ILE A 99 14.12 12.95 1.63
C ILE A 99 14.48 13.60 0.29
N ALA A 100 13.72 13.35 -0.77
CA ALA A 100 13.95 13.95 -2.09
C ALA A 100 13.61 15.46 -2.14
N LEU A 101 12.76 15.91 -1.21
CA LEU A 101 12.42 17.33 -1.05
C LEU A 101 13.50 18.07 -0.26
N GLU A 102 14.12 17.40 0.72
CA GLU A 102 15.18 17.96 1.58
C GLU A 102 16.55 17.91 0.88
N ASP A 103 16.82 16.85 0.09
CA ASP A 103 18.06 16.67 -0.68
C ASP A 103 17.74 16.28 -2.12
N HIS A 104 17.98 17.22 -3.04
CA HIS A 104 17.77 16.99 -4.47
C HIS A 104 18.62 15.86 -5.07
N GLY A 105 19.76 15.53 -4.47
CA GLY A 105 20.59 14.39 -4.87
C GLY A 105 19.86 13.06 -4.76
N GLN A 106 18.94 12.96 -3.80
CA GLN A 106 18.15 11.73 -3.54
C GLN A 106 16.92 11.60 -4.45
N ALA A 107 16.56 12.61 -5.23
CA ALA A 107 15.42 12.56 -6.15
C ALA A 107 15.55 11.41 -7.18
N LYS A 108 16.78 11.06 -7.57
CA LYS A 108 17.07 9.98 -8.53
C LYS A 108 16.52 8.62 -8.10
N SER A 109 16.49 8.34 -6.79
CA SER A 109 15.93 7.11 -6.21
C SER A 109 14.45 6.90 -6.51
N PHE A 110 13.74 7.97 -6.87
CA PHE A 110 12.30 7.97 -7.10
C PHE A 110 11.94 8.13 -8.59
N GLN A 111 12.93 8.33 -9.47
CA GLN A 111 12.75 8.46 -10.92
C GLN A 111 12.71 7.08 -11.58
N LEU A 112 11.63 6.34 -11.35
CA LEU A 112 11.47 4.96 -11.79
C LEU A 112 10.68 4.81 -13.09
N ARG A 113 10.13 5.89 -13.65
CA ARG A 113 9.34 5.87 -14.91
C ARG A 113 10.06 5.17 -16.05
N ARG A 114 11.38 5.33 -16.18
CA ARG A 114 12.19 4.67 -17.23
C ARG A 114 12.22 3.13 -17.12
N TYR A 115 11.94 2.57 -15.93
CA TYR A 115 11.90 1.13 -15.67
C TYR A 115 10.47 0.58 -15.68
N ALA A 116 9.48 1.48 -15.51
CA ALA A 116 8.05 1.14 -15.51
C ALA A 116 7.28 2.18 -16.35
N PRO A 117 7.48 2.18 -17.70
CA PRO A 117 6.92 3.21 -18.57
C PRO A 117 5.40 3.15 -18.73
N ASN A 118 4.78 1.97 -18.61
CA ASN A 118 3.38 1.76 -18.98
C ASN A 118 2.44 1.48 -17.80
N VAL A 119 2.96 1.23 -16.60
CA VAL A 119 2.13 0.97 -15.42
C VAL A 119 2.00 2.20 -14.53
N PRO A 120 0.92 2.32 -13.73
CA PRO A 120 0.77 3.44 -12.80
C PRO A 120 1.89 3.49 -11.78
N ILE A 121 2.52 4.65 -11.65
CA ILE A 121 3.44 4.99 -10.55
C ILE A 121 2.74 5.95 -9.60
N ILE A 122 2.75 5.64 -8.31
CA ILE A 122 2.12 6.45 -7.28
C ILE A 122 3.23 7.03 -6.40
N ALA A 123 3.42 8.35 -6.43
CA ALA A 123 4.29 9.07 -5.51
C ALA A 123 3.78 8.96 -4.07
N ASN A 124 4.58 9.34 -3.06
CA ASN A 124 4.18 9.16 -1.67
C ASN A 124 4.79 10.22 -0.75
N LEU A 125 3.94 10.87 0.03
CA LEU A 125 4.33 11.86 1.03
C LEU A 125 3.50 11.68 2.32
N GLY A 126 4.10 11.99 3.47
CA GLY A 126 3.40 11.94 4.75
C GLY A 126 2.44 13.12 4.93
N ALA A 127 1.31 12.88 5.57
CA ALA A 127 0.33 13.93 5.86
C ALA A 127 0.92 15.04 6.74
N ALA A 128 1.81 14.71 7.67
CA ALA A 128 2.49 15.68 8.52
C ALA A 128 3.27 16.74 7.72
N GLN A 129 3.80 16.40 6.54
CA GLN A 129 4.53 17.31 5.66
C GLN A 129 3.62 18.35 5.00
N LEU A 130 2.33 18.06 4.79
CA LEU A 130 1.37 19.02 4.22
C LEU A 130 1.18 20.26 5.10
N ARG A 131 1.45 20.13 6.40
CA ARG A 131 1.29 21.22 7.38
C ARG A 131 2.39 22.27 7.31
N SER A 132 3.53 21.94 6.71
CA SER A 132 4.63 22.91 6.54
C SER A 132 4.22 24.03 5.60
N LYS A 133 4.86 25.21 5.75
CA LYS A 133 4.70 26.30 4.77
C LYS A 133 5.20 25.82 3.40
N GLY A 134 4.29 25.73 2.43
CA GLY A 134 4.58 25.16 1.11
C GLY A 134 4.37 23.64 1.01
N GLY A 135 3.81 22.98 2.03
CA GLY A 135 3.61 21.52 2.02
C GLY A 135 2.73 21.00 0.89
N VAL A 136 1.76 21.80 0.42
CA VAL A 136 0.98 21.48 -0.77
C VAL A 136 1.84 21.54 -2.03
N ASP A 137 2.69 22.55 -2.18
CA ASP A 137 3.63 22.66 -3.31
C ASP A 137 4.66 21.53 -3.29
N ASP A 138 5.15 21.16 -2.12
CA ASP A 138 6.03 19.99 -1.93
C ASP A 138 5.35 18.67 -2.36
N ALA A 139 4.07 18.51 -2.06
CA ALA A 139 3.28 17.36 -2.50
C ALA A 139 3.14 17.32 -4.04
N LEU A 140 2.85 18.44 -4.67
CA LEU A 140 2.79 18.56 -6.14
C LEU A 140 4.17 18.28 -6.76
N ARG A 141 5.23 18.77 -6.15
CA ARG A 141 6.59 18.49 -6.59
C ARG A 141 6.97 17.00 -6.51
N CYS A 142 6.44 16.23 -5.56
CA CYS A 142 6.64 14.79 -5.54
C CYS A 142 6.07 14.12 -6.80
N ILE A 143 4.90 14.56 -7.28
CA ILE A 143 4.30 14.04 -8.53
C ILE A 143 5.22 14.32 -9.71
N GLU A 144 5.72 15.55 -9.84
CA GLU A 144 6.61 15.94 -10.93
C GLU A 144 7.94 15.18 -10.90
N LEU A 145 8.61 15.11 -9.73
CA LEU A 145 9.91 14.45 -9.57
C LEU A 145 9.86 12.95 -9.89
N ALA A 146 8.75 12.29 -9.59
CA ALA A 146 8.57 10.87 -9.84
C ALA A 146 7.92 10.57 -11.20
N GLU A 147 7.50 11.59 -11.95
CA GLU A 147 6.65 11.44 -13.15
C GLU A 147 5.45 10.52 -12.84
N ALA A 148 4.80 10.78 -11.67
CA ALA A 148 3.80 9.89 -11.11
C ALA A 148 2.39 10.19 -11.64
N ASP A 149 1.59 9.13 -11.78
CA ASP A 149 0.18 9.20 -12.21
C ASP A 149 -0.75 9.64 -11.07
N ALA A 150 -0.31 9.48 -9.83
CA ALA A 150 -1.06 9.82 -8.62
C ALA A 150 -0.12 10.05 -7.43
N LEU A 151 -0.69 10.54 -6.31
CA LEU A 151 0.04 10.73 -5.07
C LEU A 151 -0.68 10.09 -3.89
N TYR A 152 0.00 9.22 -3.16
CA TYR A 152 -0.41 8.82 -1.82
C TYR A 152 -0.03 9.86 -0.78
N ILE A 153 -1.01 10.27 0.01
CA ILE A 153 -0.79 10.91 1.31
C ILE A 153 -0.95 9.85 2.39
N HIS A 154 0.16 9.49 3.04
CA HIS A 154 0.09 8.49 4.11
C HIS A 154 -0.18 9.11 5.48
N LEU A 155 -1.08 8.46 6.21
CA LEU A 155 -1.44 8.78 7.58
C LEU A 155 -0.71 7.81 8.50
N ASN A 156 0.14 8.33 9.38
CA ASN A 156 0.95 7.51 10.30
C ASN A 156 0.97 8.06 11.73
N PRO A 157 -0.19 8.44 12.32
CA PRO A 157 -0.24 9.14 13.59
C PRO A 157 0.38 8.37 14.74
N ILE A 158 0.21 7.05 14.80
CA ILE A 158 0.82 6.23 15.87
C ILE A 158 2.33 6.14 15.71
N GLN A 159 2.83 5.98 14.47
CA GLN A 159 4.26 6.00 14.21
C GLN A 159 4.88 7.32 14.66
N GLU A 160 4.33 8.46 14.23
CA GLU A 160 4.82 9.79 14.59
C GLU A 160 4.71 10.06 16.11
N ALA A 161 3.68 9.51 16.77
CA ALA A 161 3.49 9.68 18.22
C ALA A 161 4.59 8.96 19.03
N VAL A 162 5.00 7.76 18.61
CA VAL A 162 5.99 6.94 19.34
C VAL A 162 7.42 7.19 18.85
N GLN A 163 7.60 7.67 17.62
CA GLN A 163 8.91 7.97 17.02
C GLN A 163 9.61 9.09 17.79
N GLN A 164 10.91 8.92 18.08
CA GLN A 164 11.72 9.99 18.64
C GLN A 164 11.84 11.14 17.61
N GLY A 165 11.41 12.34 18.01
CA GLY A 165 11.38 13.51 17.10
C GLY A 165 10.31 13.43 16.01
N GLY A 166 9.28 12.60 16.19
CA GLY A 166 8.16 12.51 15.24
C GLY A 166 7.28 13.76 15.22
N ASP A 167 6.58 13.94 14.13
CA ASP A 167 5.70 15.08 13.85
C ASP A 167 4.35 14.89 14.59
N ARG A 168 4.23 15.45 15.79
CA ARG A 168 3.09 15.24 16.70
C ARG A 168 1.99 16.31 16.61
N ASP A 169 2.18 17.38 15.86
CA ASP A 169 1.16 18.39 15.63
C ASP A 169 0.46 18.12 14.29
N TRP A 170 -0.78 17.66 14.36
CA TRP A 170 -1.59 17.26 13.21
C TRP A 170 -2.73 18.23 12.90
N ARG A 171 -2.75 19.40 13.54
CA ARG A 171 -3.77 20.42 13.29
C ARG A 171 -3.64 20.99 11.88
N GLY A 172 -4.78 21.15 11.19
CA GLY A 172 -4.84 21.71 9.83
C GLY A 172 -4.49 20.75 8.71
N ILE A 173 -4.17 19.46 9.00
CA ILE A 173 -3.88 18.44 7.94
C ILE A 173 -5.12 18.21 7.06
N VAL A 174 -6.33 18.20 7.64
CA VAL A 174 -7.56 17.99 6.86
C VAL A 174 -7.76 19.13 5.85
N ASP A 175 -7.56 20.38 6.26
CA ASP A 175 -7.67 21.54 5.38
C ASP A 175 -6.58 21.52 4.29
N ALA A 176 -5.34 21.17 4.65
CA ALA A 176 -4.24 21.04 3.68
C ALA A 176 -4.49 19.91 2.67
N LEU A 177 -5.07 18.79 3.11
CA LEU A 177 -5.46 17.69 2.24
C LEU A 177 -6.60 18.09 1.29
N ALA A 178 -7.60 18.84 1.78
CA ALA A 178 -8.66 19.41 0.94
C ALA A 178 -8.09 20.36 -0.12
N GLN A 179 -7.17 21.25 0.28
CA GLN A 179 -6.49 22.16 -0.63
C GLN A 179 -5.68 21.40 -1.69
N LEU A 180 -4.89 20.41 -1.28
CA LEU A 180 -4.11 19.58 -2.20
C LEU A 180 -5.02 18.87 -3.21
N ASN A 181 -6.11 18.24 -2.75
CA ASN A 181 -7.05 17.56 -3.63
C ASN A 181 -7.71 18.50 -4.64
N ALA A 182 -7.97 19.74 -4.26
CA ALA A 182 -8.57 20.75 -5.14
C ALA A 182 -7.62 21.31 -6.22
N VAL A 183 -6.30 21.34 -5.97
CA VAL A 183 -5.33 21.92 -6.90
C VAL A 183 -4.46 20.90 -7.64
N SER A 184 -4.47 19.64 -7.21
CA SER A 184 -3.64 18.59 -7.81
C SER A 184 -4.11 18.25 -9.23
N PRO A 185 -3.20 18.19 -10.22
CA PRO A 185 -3.51 17.73 -11.57
C PRO A 185 -3.69 16.20 -11.64
N SER A 186 -3.19 15.48 -10.64
CA SER A 186 -3.26 14.01 -10.55
C SER A 186 -4.09 13.57 -9.35
N PRO A 187 -4.74 12.41 -9.40
CA PRO A 187 -5.51 11.89 -8.28
C PRO A 187 -4.72 11.81 -6.98
N ILE A 188 -5.35 12.23 -5.88
CA ILE A 188 -4.83 12.07 -4.53
C ILE A 188 -5.46 10.82 -3.91
N LEU A 189 -4.63 9.95 -3.40
CA LEU A 189 -5.01 8.75 -2.67
C LEU A 189 -4.59 8.92 -1.20
N VAL A 190 -5.39 8.39 -0.29
CA VAL A 190 -5.02 8.39 1.14
C VAL A 190 -4.77 6.96 1.59
N LYS A 191 -3.76 6.76 2.43
CA LYS A 191 -3.43 5.46 3.01
C LYS A 191 -2.99 5.57 4.47
N GLU A 192 -3.16 4.51 5.22
CA GLU A 192 -2.45 4.28 6.47
C GLU A 192 -1.16 3.47 6.22
N VAL A 193 -0.42 3.12 7.24
CA VAL A 193 0.90 2.47 7.09
C VAL A 193 1.02 1.09 7.76
N GLY A 194 -0.08 0.56 8.32
CA GLY A 194 -0.10 -0.79 8.94
C GLY A 194 -0.94 -0.89 10.21
N HIS A 195 -1.70 0.18 10.54
CA HIS A 195 -2.60 0.20 11.70
C HIS A 195 -4.07 0.36 11.32
N GLY A 196 -4.36 0.50 10.03
CA GLY A 196 -5.72 0.50 9.48
C GLY A 196 -6.47 1.81 9.59
N ILE A 197 -7.45 1.96 8.71
CA ILE A 197 -8.37 3.11 8.66
C ILE A 197 -9.76 2.64 9.11
N GLY A 198 -10.34 3.38 10.04
CA GLY A 198 -11.70 3.13 10.52
C GLY A 198 -12.77 3.94 9.79
N PRO A 199 -14.06 3.62 10.01
CA PRO A 199 -15.21 4.26 9.38
C PRO A 199 -15.23 5.79 9.51
N SER A 200 -14.85 6.34 10.65
CA SER A 200 -14.87 7.80 10.87
C SER A 200 -13.87 8.53 9.99
N THR A 201 -12.65 7.99 9.85
CA THR A 201 -11.63 8.55 8.96
C THR A 201 -12.04 8.39 7.50
N ALA A 202 -12.62 7.24 7.12
CA ALA A 202 -13.09 7.01 5.77
C ALA A 202 -14.19 8.01 5.37
N LYS A 203 -15.13 8.33 6.26
CA LYS A 203 -16.16 9.37 6.05
C LYS A 203 -15.51 10.73 5.81
N ALA A 204 -14.58 11.14 6.68
CA ALA A 204 -13.88 12.42 6.54
C ALA A 204 -13.11 12.52 5.21
N ILE A 205 -12.47 11.44 4.77
CA ILE A 205 -11.76 11.39 3.47
C ILE A 205 -12.74 11.50 2.30
N ALA A 206 -13.88 10.80 2.36
CA ALA A 206 -14.92 10.89 1.32
C ALA A 206 -15.51 12.30 1.21
N GLU A 207 -15.71 12.99 2.33
CA GLU A 207 -16.19 14.37 2.39
C GLU A 207 -15.24 15.37 1.70
N LEU A 208 -13.94 15.04 1.63
CA LEU A 208 -12.95 15.83 0.89
C LEU A 208 -12.99 15.58 -0.63
N GLY A 209 -13.84 14.69 -1.14
CA GLY A 209 -13.91 14.30 -2.54
C GLY A 209 -12.78 13.40 -3.02
N ILE A 210 -11.99 12.84 -2.11
CA ILE A 210 -10.96 11.84 -2.42
C ILE A 210 -11.66 10.51 -2.71
N GLN A 211 -11.26 9.85 -3.80
CA GLN A 211 -11.94 8.65 -4.31
C GLN A 211 -11.25 7.33 -3.93
N TRP A 212 -9.97 7.36 -3.59
CA TRP A 212 -9.18 6.16 -3.33
C TRP A 212 -8.64 6.12 -1.90
N LEU A 213 -8.91 5.02 -1.22
CA LEU A 213 -8.51 4.82 0.18
C LEU A 213 -7.84 3.45 0.34
N ASP A 214 -6.56 3.45 0.70
CA ASP A 214 -5.82 2.24 1.07
C ASP A 214 -5.85 2.07 2.58
N VAL A 215 -6.51 1.02 3.05
CA VAL A 215 -6.74 0.83 4.49
C VAL A 215 -5.48 0.51 5.27
N ALA A 216 -4.47 -0.10 4.65
CA ALA A 216 -3.21 -0.52 5.26
C ALA A 216 -3.39 -1.06 6.69
N GLY A 217 -4.21 -2.13 6.80
CA GLY A 217 -4.67 -2.68 8.07
C GLY A 217 -3.57 -3.38 8.87
N SER A 218 -3.84 -3.60 10.17
CA SER A 218 -2.98 -4.43 11.02
C SER A 218 -3.05 -5.92 10.59
N GLY A 219 -2.04 -6.70 10.99
CA GLY A 219 -1.85 -8.08 10.55
C GLY A 219 -0.60 -8.29 9.67
N GLY A 220 0.07 -7.19 9.32
CA GLY A 220 1.37 -7.15 8.68
C GLY A 220 2.46 -6.55 9.57
N THR A 221 3.22 -5.62 9.01
CA THR A 221 4.30 -4.90 9.70
C THR A 221 3.72 -3.83 10.64
N SER A 222 4.10 -3.86 11.92
CA SER A 222 3.75 -2.83 12.89
C SER A 222 4.81 -1.74 12.93
N TRP A 223 4.47 -0.54 12.47
CA TRP A 223 5.39 0.60 12.53
C TRP A 223 5.61 1.09 13.96
N ALA A 224 4.63 0.93 14.86
CA ALA A 224 4.81 1.21 16.27
C ALA A 224 5.89 0.31 16.88
N GLN A 225 5.95 -0.98 16.49
CA GLN A 225 6.98 -1.90 16.92
C GLN A 225 8.35 -1.57 16.29
N ILE A 226 8.39 -1.17 15.00
CA ILE A 226 9.63 -0.75 14.35
C ILE A 226 10.28 0.42 15.10
N GLU A 227 9.51 1.48 15.38
CA GLU A 227 10.04 2.65 16.10
C GLU A 227 10.50 2.29 17.52
N HIS A 228 9.83 1.33 18.16
CA HIS A 228 10.21 0.84 19.49
C HIS A 228 11.52 0.05 19.45
N GLU A 229 11.69 -0.86 18.48
CA GLU A 229 12.95 -1.62 18.30
C GLU A 229 14.14 -0.73 17.93
N ARG A 230 13.91 0.45 17.33
CA ARG A 230 15.00 1.42 17.06
C ARG A 230 15.62 2.02 18.32
N ILE A 231 14.87 2.13 19.40
CA ILE A 231 15.30 2.77 20.64
C ILE A 231 15.42 1.81 21.82
N ASN A 232 14.70 0.70 21.78
CA ASN A 232 14.67 -0.32 22.84
C ASN A 232 14.45 -1.69 22.21
N GLU A 233 14.96 -2.73 22.85
CA GLU A 233 14.79 -4.12 22.37
C GLU A 233 13.46 -4.78 22.83
N ASN A 234 12.63 -4.07 23.59
CA ASN A 234 11.40 -4.60 24.18
C ASN A 234 10.20 -4.43 23.24
N GLU A 235 9.13 -5.16 23.51
CA GLU A 235 7.88 -5.06 22.76
C GLU A 235 7.12 -3.76 23.08
N SER A 236 6.61 -3.08 22.04
CA SER A 236 5.79 -1.89 22.18
C SER A 236 4.39 -2.24 22.69
N ILE A 237 3.88 -1.50 23.68
CA ILE A 237 2.46 -1.62 24.11
C ILE A 237 1.47 -1.25 22.98
N PHE A 238 1.95 -0.57 21.92
CA PHE A 238 1.16 -0.21 20.74
C PHE A 238 1.42 -1.14 19.55
N ALA A 239 2.15 -2.25 19.74
CA ALA A 239 2.47 -3.19 18.66
C ALA A 239 1.20 -3.75 17.99
N ASP A 240 0.14 -3.98 18.80
CA ASP A 240 -1.15 -4.52 18.37
C ASP A 240 -2.23 -3.46 18.18
N TRP A 241 -1.85 -2.18 18.20
CA TRP A 241 -2.78 -1.10 17.94
C TRP A 241 -3.26 -1.11 16.50
N GLY A 242 -4.58 -0.97 16.30
CA GLY A 242 -5.13 -0.74 14.97
C GLY A 242 -6.38 -1.58 14.64
N ILE A 243 -6.75 -1.54 13.37
CA ILE A 243 -7.85 -2.29 12.77
C ILE A 243 -7.26 -3.20 11.70
N ASP A 244 -7.56 -4.49 11.74
CA ASP A 244 -7.09 -5.43 10.71
C ASP A 244 -7.74 -5.15 9.35
N THR A 245 -7.06 -5.63 8.29
CA THR A 245 -7.42 -5.34 6.90
C THR A 245 -8.85 -5.81 6.56
N VAL A 246 -9.24 -7.00 6.97
CA VAL A 246 -10.58 -7.54 6.68
C VAL A 246 -11.66 -6.71 7.37
N THR A 247 -11.47 -6.42 8.66
CA THR A 247 -12.41 -5.59 9.44
C THR A 247 -12.51 -4.18 8.87
N ALA A 248 -11.38 -3.56 8.49
CA ALA A 248 -11.36 -2.21 7.91
C ALA A 248 -12.16 -2.17 6.60
N ILE A 249 -11.84 -3.05 5.64
CA ILE A 249 -12.53 -3.11 4.35
C ILE A 249 -14.03 -3.35 4.56
N THR A 250 -14.41 -4.38 5.33
CA THR A 250 -15.83 -4.73 5.53
C THR A 250 -16.60 -3.54 6.11
N LYS A 251 -16.09 -2.93 7.20
CA LYS A 251 -16.79 -1.81 7.87
C LYS A 251 -16.90 -0.56 7.00
N ILE A 252 -15.91 -0.30 6.14
CA ILE A 252 -15.95 0.87 5.26
C ILE A 252 -16.85 0.59 4.05
N SER A 253 -16.77 -0.61 3.46
CA SER A 253 -17.64 -1.03 2.35
C SER A 253 -19.12 -0.96 2.73
N ASP A 254 -19.47 -1.38 3.94
CA ASP A 254 -20.86 -1.34 4.47
C ASP A 254 -21.43 0.09 4.57
N LEU A 255 -20.58 1.11 4.55
CA LEU A 255 -21.04 2.52 4.59
C LEU A 255 -21.56 3.01 3.23
N GLY A 256 -21.25 2.33 2.13
CA GLY A 256 -21.65 2.76 0.79
C GLY A 256 -21.09 4.13 0.37
N LEU A 257 -19.91 4.49 0.89
CA LEU A 257 -19.24 5.75 0.57
C LEU A 257 -18.73 5.74 -0.89
N PRO A 258 -18.59 6.91 -1.55
CA PRO A 258 -18.02 7.00 -2.90
C PRO A 258 -16.50 6.81 -2.87
N LEU A 259 -16.04 5.71 -2.30
CA LEU A 259 -14.63 5.35 -2.15
C LEU A 259 -14.35 4.01 -2.84
N SER A 260 -13.31 3.97 -3.64
CA SER A 260 -12.68 2.74 -4.09
C SER A 260 -11.64 2.32 -3.05
N LEU A 261 -11.77 1.09 -2.52
CA LEU A 261 -10.92 0.63 -1.44
C LEU A 261 -9.75 -0.19 -1.98
N ILE A 262 -8.58 0.09 -1.43
CA ILE A 262 -7.37 -0.73 -1.62
C ILE A 262 -7.12 -1.47 -0.32
N ALA A 263 -7.06 -2.78 -0.40
CA ALA A 263 -6.71 -3.62 0.73
C ALA A 263 -5.20 -3.79 0.80
N SER A 264 -4.58 -3.28 1.84
CA SER A 264 -3.20 -3.63 2.16
C SER A 264 -3.01 -3.87 3.65
N GLY A 265 -1.87 -4.47 4.03
CA GLY A 265 -1.60 -4.88 5.40
C GLY A 265 -1.87 -6.38 5.64
N GLY A 266 -0.80 -7.14 5.85
CA GLY A 266 -0.86 -8.56 6.19
C GLY A 266 -1.19 -9.53 5.05
N ILE A 267 -1.34 -9.07 3.81
CA ILE A 267 -1.60 -9.92 2.64
C ILE A 267 -0.34 -10.70 2.27
N ARG A 268 -0.44 -12.03 2.18
CA ARG A 268 0.69 -12.94 1.98
C ARG A 268 0.57 -13.86 0.76
N ASN A 269 -0.62 -13.97 0.15
CA ASN A 269 -0.90 -14.88 -0.96
C ASN A 269 -2.12 -14.42 -1.79
N GLY A 270 -2.30 -15.06 -2.97
CA GLY A 270 -3.39 -14.73 -3.89
C GLY A 270 -4.78 -15.09 -3.37
N LEU A 271 -4.93 -16.10 -2.50
CA LEU A 271 -6.21 -16.37 -1.85
C LEU A 271 -6.65 -15.21 -0.94
N GLN A 272 -5.71 -14.57 -0.23
CA GLN A 272 -6.02 -13.42 0.60
C GLN A 272 -6.36 -12.19 -0.26
N VAL A 273 -5.72 -12.03 -1.43
CA VAL A 273 -6.14 -11.04 -2.44
C VAL A 273 -7.59 -11.27 -2.84
N ALA A 274 -7.95 -12.49 -3.24
CA ALA A 274 -9.33 -12.84 -3.60
C ALA A 274 -10.33 -12.53 -2.48
N LYS A 275 -9.99 -12.82 -1.23
CA LYS A 275 -10.82 -12.51 -0.07
C LYS A 275 -11.05 -11.01 0.09
N CYS A 276 -10.01 -10.18 -0.07
CA CYS A 276 -10.14 -8.74 -0.03
C CYS A 276 -11.07 -8.19 -1.12
N LEU A 277 -10.91 -8.68 -2.36
CA LEU A 277 -11.78 -8.29 -3.47
C LEU A 277 -13.23 -8.67 -3.20
N ARG A 278 -13.47 -9.88 -2.65
CA ARG A 278 -14.81 -10.36 -2.32
C ARG A 278 -15.53 -9.53 -1.26
N ILE A 279 -14.81 -8.95 -0.31
CA ILE A 279 -15.39 -8.15 0.77
C ILE A 279 -15.44 -6.64 0.47
N GLY A 280 -15.13 -6.22 -0.78
CA GLY A 280 -15.35 -4.86 -1.24
C GLY A 280 -14.10 -4.05 -1.59
N ALA A 281 -12.90 -4.65 -1.59
CA ALA A 281 -11.74 -3.97 -2.14
C ALA A 281 -11.74 -4.02 -3.68
N SER A 282 -11.25 -2.94 -4.30
CA SER A 282 -11.01 -2.88 -5.75
C SER A 282 -9.65 -3.44 -6.13
N LEU A 283 -8.66 -3.27 -5.24
CA LEU A 283 -7.26 -3.67 -5.43
C LEU A 283 -6.66 -4.18 -4.12
N ALA A 284 -5.57 -4.92 -4.23
CA ALA A 284 -4.76 -5.35 -3.09
C ALA A 284 -3.33 -4.81 -3.19
N GLY A 285 -2.81 -4.29 -2.07
CA GLY A 285 -1.42 -3.83 -1.94
C GLY A 285 -0.57 -4.83 -1.18
N ILE A 286 0.60 -5.17 -1.71
CA ILE A 286 1.55 -6.11 -1.12
C ILE A 286 2.92 -5.47 -0.93
N ALA A 287 3.55 -5.66 0.24
CA ALA A 287 4.88 -5.15 0.56
C ALA A 287 5.82 -6.24 1.05
N LYS A 288 5.61 -6.77 2.25
CA LYS A 288 6.53 -7.73 2.91
C LYS A 288 6.88 -8.95 2.05
N PRO A 289 5.95 -9.59 1.32
CA PRO A 289 6.29 -10.72 0.44
C PRO A 289 7.30 -10.38 -0.65
N LEU A 290 7.35 -9.12 -1.08
CA LEU A 290 8.26 -8.65 -2.13
C LEU A 290 9.57 -8.08 -1.59
N LEU A 291 9.70 -7.83 -0.28
CA LEU A 291 10.87 -7.16 0.28
C LEU A 291 12.17 -7.95 0.06
N THR A 292 12.19 -9.22 0.45
CA THR A 292 13.38 -10.08 0.26
C THR A 292 13.65 -10.37 -1.21
N PRO A 293 12.66 -10.75 -2.06
CA PRO A 293 12.85 -10.86 -3.50
C PRO A 293 13.44 -9.61 -4.14
N ALA A 294 12.93 -8.43 -3.80
CA ALA A 294 13.40 -7.17 -4.38
C ALA A 294 14.84 -6.82 -4.00
N LEU A 295 15.34 -7.30 -2.86
CA LEU A 295 16.75 -7.17 -2.49
C LEU A 295 17.66 -8.11 -3.30
N SER A 296 17.11 -9.14 -3.94
CA SER A 296 17.81 -10.14 -4.74
C SER A 296 17.83 -9.76 -6.24
N SER A 297 16.67 -9.86 -6.92
CA SER A 297 16.57 -9.64 -8.36
C SER A 297 15.16 -9.27 -8.81
N THR A 298 15.05 -8.74 -10.04
CA THR A 298 13.77 -8.52 -10.73
C THR A 298 13.02 -9.85 -10.94
N ASP A 299 13.73 -10.91 -11.32
CA ASP A 299 13.14 -12.23 -11.58
C ASP A 299 12.51 -12.82 -10.30
N ASP A 300 13.15 -12.69 -9.14
CA ASP A 300 12.59 -13.17 -7.87
C ASP A 300 11.30 -12.42 -7.48
N VAL A 301 11.21 -11.13 -7.83
CA VAL A 301 9.97 -10.34 -7.65
C VAL A 301 8.89 -10.83 -8.61
N ILE A 302 9.22 -11.06 -9.89
CA ILE A 302 8.30 -11.59 -10.91
C ILE A 302 7.79 -12.96 -10.47
N ASP A 303 8.65 -13.86 -10.00
CA ASP A 303 8.25 -15.19 -9.53
C ASP A 303 7.29 -15.13 -8.34
N THR A 304 7.52 -14.17 -7.42
CA THR A 304 6.59 -13.93 -6.32
C THR A 304 5.23 -13.45 -6.84
N LEU A 305 5.19 -12.51 -7.79
CA LEU A 305 3.95 -12.02 -8.40
C LEU A 305 3.23 -13.11 -9.20
N ASN A 306 3.97 -13.99 -9.92
CA ASN A 306 3.42 -15.15 -10.62
C ASN A 306 2.69 -16.08 -9.64
N LYS A 307 3.27 -16.34 -8.47
CA LYS A 307 2.63 -17.14 -7.44
C LYS A 307 1.33 -16.52 -6.93
N PHE A 308 1.30 -15.21 -6.71
CA PHE A 308 0.07 -14.50 -6.33
C PHE A 308 -1.00 -14.62 -7.43
N GLU A 309 -0.62 -14.48 -8.70
CA GLU A 309 -1.51 -14.65 -9.84
C GLU A 309 -2.09 -16.07 -9.91
N GLU A 310 -1.25 -17.10 -9.81
CA GLU A 310 -1.68 -18.50 -9.84
C GLU A 310 -2.68 -18.82 -8.72
N GLU A 311 -2.40 -18.36 -7.50
CA GLU A 311 -3.26 -18.57 -6.33
C GLU A 311 -4.59 -17.82 -6.46
N LEU A 312 -4.59 -16.60 -7.05
CA LEU A 312 -5.81 -15.85 -7.35
C LEU A 312 -6.65 -16.56 -8.41
N ARG A 313 -6.03 -16.97 -9.55
CA ARG A 313 -6.70 -17.74 -10.61
C ARG A 313 -7.28 -19.06 -10.10
N THR A 314 -6.53 -19.78 -9.26
CA THR A 314 -7.00 -21.01 -8.63
C THR A 314 -8.25 -20.76 -7.77
N THR A 315 -8.24 -19.67 -7.00
CA THR A 315 -9.41 -19.28 -6.19
C THR A 315 -10.60 -18.95 -7.09
N MET A 316 -10.40 -18.18 -8.15
CA MET A 316 -11.45 -17.83 -9.10
C MET A 316 -12.01 -19.07 -9.82
N PHE A 317 -11.16 -20.00 -10.22
CA PHE A 317 -11.59 -21.26 -10.81
C PHE A 317 -12.46 -22.07 -9.83
N CYS A 318 -12.02 -22.22 -8.58
CA CYS A 318 -12.74 -22.95 -7.54
C CYS A 318 -14.01 -22.25 -7.01
N THR A 319 -14.26 -21.01 -7.41
CA THR A 319 -15.48 -20.24 -7.13
C THR A 319 -16.34 -19.99 -8.37
N ASN A 320 -15.99 -20.62 -9.50
CA ASN A 320 -16.63 -20.45 -10.80
C ASN A 320 -16.72 -18.97 -11.25
N SER A 321 -15.61 -18.23 -11.07
CA SER A 321 -15.50 -16.81 -11.37
C SER A 321 -14.62 -16.61 -12.61
N ALA A 322 -15.19 -16.18 -13.73
CA ALA A 322 -14.45 -15.93 -14.97
C ALA A 322 -13.70 -14.60 -14.97
N CYS A 323 -14.14 -13.65 -14.14
CA CYS A 323 -13.54 -12.33 -13.99
C CYS A 323 -13.65 -11.83 -12.54
N LEU A 324 -13.02 -10.68 -12.22
CA LEU A 324 -13.06 -10.11 -10.87
C LEU A 324 -14.46 -9.71 -10.42
N ASP A 325 -15.33 -9.31 -11.33
CA ASP A 325 -16.73 -8.99 -11.01
C ASP A 325 -17.51 -10.23 -10.54
N ASP A 326 -17.21 -11.40 -11.09
CA ASP A 326 -17.81 -12.66 -10.64
C ASP A 326 -17.26 -13.02 -9.25
N LEU A 327 -15.95 -12.89 -9.05
CA LEU A 327 -15.30 -13.13 -7.75
C LEU A 327 -15.90 -12.22 -6.66
N ALA A 328 -16.17 -10.96 -6.97
CA ALA A 328 -16.77 -10.01 -6.03
C ALA A 328 -18.19 -10.45 -5.58
N ARG A 329 -18.86 -11.33 -6.34
CA ARG A 329 -20.18 -11.89 -6.02
C ARG A 329 -20.15 -13.35 -5.57
N ALA A 330 -18.96 -13.99 -5.56
CA ALA A 330 -18.82 -15.39 -5.20
C ALA A 330 -19.41 -15.68 -3.79
N PRO A 331 -20.14 -16.77 -3.57
CA PRO A 331 -20.72 -17.09 -2.27
C PRO A 331 -19.69 -17.25 -1.17
N LEU A 332 -20.03 -16.80 0.04
CA LEU A 332 -19.27 -17.04 1.26
C LEU A 332 -20.03 -17.99 2.19
N LEU A 333 -19.29 -18.77 3.01
CA LEU A 333 -19.81 -19.65 4.05
C LEU A 333 -20.22 -18.88 5.30
#